data_7a6932b9409fc015190fe9aa69d4cc97
#
_entry.id   7a6932b9409fc015190fe9aa69d4cc97
#
_cell.length_a   1.000
_cell.length_b   1.000
_cell.length_c   1.000
_cell.angle_alpha   90.00
_cell.angle_beta   90.00
_cell.angle_gamma   90.00
#
_symmetry.space_group_name_H-M   'P 1'
#
loop_
_entity.id
_entity.type
_entity.pdbx_description
1 polymer ?
#
loop_
_entity_poly.entity_id
_entity_poly.type
_entity_poly.pdbx_seq_one_letter_code
_entity_poly.pdbx_strand_id
1 'polypeptide(L)'
;SQIDGPASGEPVAGEPRTQFHGVDLSRTGVSLGARASTDIAFAVGNCFRLPVMPQVVDLMIVMMAPSDEVEALRVLKPKAVFMRVVPGADHLAAFRSMVYTEAQQHGDKQIPDGFRLIEQETVRFELSLNTLESVAQLIEMTPYKWHMNPETYERVRSLSSLVDTAEFVLQLMAPA
;
A
#
# COMPACT_ATOMS: atom_id res chain seq x y z
N SER A 1 26.81 25.51 7.13
CA SER A 1 25.43 26.03 7.10
C SER A 1 24.54 25.01 7.81
N GLN A 2 24.12 25.35 9.02
CA GLN A 2 23.12 24.64 9.81
C GLN A 2 21.78 24.75 9.10
N ILE A 3 21.14 23.60 8.87
CA ILE A 3 19.73 23.57 8.47
C ILE A 3 18.96 23.53 9.81
N ASP A 4 18.39 24.67 10.19
CA ASP A 4 17.47 24.75 11.31
C ASP A 4 16.24 23.90 11.00
N GLY A 5 16.01 22.83 11.77
CA GLY A 5 14.78 22.04 11.75
C GLY A 5 13.60 22.89 12.21
N PRO A 6 12.35 22.54 11.82
CA PRO A 6 11.18 23.30 12.19
C PRO A 6 11.07 23.36 13.72
N ALA A 7 10.93 24.58 14.24
CA ALA A 7 10.69 24.83 15.65
C ALA A 7 9.43 24.08 16.11
N SER A 8 9.54 23.33 17.18
CA SER A 8 8.43 22.74 17.92
C SER A 8 7.58 23.86 18.53
N GLY A 9 6.69 24.44 17.74
CA GLY A 9 5.70 25.40 18.23
C GLY A 9 4.70 24.67 19.12
N GLU A 10 4.49 25.18 20.33
CA GLU A 10 3.40 24.71 21.19
C GLU A 10 2.06 24.85 20.45
N PRO A 11 1.17 23.85 20.55
CA PRO A 11 -0.07 23.86 19.80
C PRO A 11 -0.99 24.98 20.32
N VAL A 12 -1.41 25.83 19.38
CA VAL A 12 -2.44 26.85 19.64
C VAL A 12 -3.77 26.15 19.95
N ALA A 13 -4.38 26.47 21.08
CA ALA A 13 -5.66 25.91 21.48
C ALA A 13 -6.74 26.32 20.45
N GLY A 14 -7.36 25.32 19.76
CA GLY A 14 -8.45 25.55 18.83
C GLY A 14 -8.14 25.20 17.35
N GLU A 15 -6.90 24.90 16.98
CA GLU A 15 -6.62 24.43 15.62
C GLU A 15 -6.97 22.93 15.47
N PRO A 16 -7.62 22.55 14.34
CA PRO A 16 -7.92 21.15 14.07
C PRO A 16 -6.60 20.37 13.93
N ARG A 17 -6.37 19.43 14.84
CA ARG A 17 -5.19 18.56 14.75
C ARG A 17 -5.44 17.44 13.77
N THR A 18 -4.56 17.31 12.78
CA THR A 18 -4.53 16.12 11.92
C THR A 18 -4.10 14.91 12.76
N GLN A 19 -4.91 13.86 12.75
CA GLN A 19 -4.61 12.60 13.40
C GLN A 19 -4.37 11.53 12.34
N PHE A 20 -3.28 10.80 12.47
CA PHE A 20 -2.93 9.71 11.58
C PHE A 20 -3.15 8.36 12.27
N HIS A 21 -3.81 7.45 11.56
CA HIS A 21 -4.08 6.10 12.03
C HIS A 21 -3.63 5.09 10.99
N GLY A 22 -2.91 4.05 11.41
CA GLY A 22 -2.54 2.91 10.58
C GLY A 22 -3.28 1.65 11.02
N VAL A 23 -3.88 0.93 10.09
CA VAL A 23 -4.54 -0.34 10.37
C VAL A 23 -3.94 -1.42 9.47
N ASP A 24 -3.53 -2.51 10.06
CA ASP A 24 -3.02 -3.68 9.36
C ASP A 24 -3.45 -4.97 10.07
N LEU A 25 -3.62 -6.05 9.32
CA LEU A 25 -3.94 -7.36 9.88
C LEU A 25 -2.73 -7.98 10.59
N SER A 26 -1.52 -7.62 10.18
CA SER A 26 -0.27 -8.13 10.71
C SER A 26 0.09 -7.47 12.04
N ARG A 27 0.06 -8.24 13.12
CA ARG A 27 0.55 -7.78 14.44
C ARG A 27 2.00 -7.32 14.40
N THR A 28 2.84 -8.01 13.61
CA THR A 28 4.25 -7.66 13.43
C THR A 28 4.37 -6.32 12.69
N GLY A 29 3.63 -6.14 11.59
CA GLY A 29 3.58 -4.89 10.83
C GLY A 29 3.16 -3.70 11.70
N VAL A 30 2.07 -3.85 12.47
CA VAL A 30 1.59 -2.84 13.44
C VAL A 30 2.66 -2.52 14.49
N SER A 31 3.32 -3.52 15.05
CA SER A 31 4.39 -3.31 16.05
C SER A 31 5.60 -2.58 15.47
N LEU A 32 6.00 -2.89 14.24
CA LEU A 32 7.10 -2.21 13.55
C LEU A 32 6.71 -0.77 13.20
N GLY A 33 5.52 -0.55 12.67
CA GLY A 33 5.01 0.80 12.37
C GLY A 33 4.96 1.69 13.60
N ALA A 34 4.44 1.19 14.73
CA ALA A 34 4.37 1.93 15.99
C ALA A 34 5.75 2.27 16.59
N ARG A 35 6.78 1.50 16.24
CA ARG A 35 8.17 1.84 16.63
C ARG A 35 8.80 2.84 15.67
N ALA A 36 8.39 2.86 14.42
CA ALA A 36 8.96 3.74 13.40
C ALA A 36 8.41 5.17 13.48
N SER A 37 7.19 5.34 13.99
CA SER A 37 6.56 6.66 14.13
C SER A 37 5.71 6.74 15.39
N THR A 38 5.88 7.83 16.14
CA THR A 38 5.04 8.19 17.29
C THR A 38 3.84 9.05 16.91
N ASP A 39 3.82 9.58 15.70
CA ASP A 39 2.78 10.49 15.22
C ASP A 39 1.59 9.75 14.60
N ILE A 40 1.71 8.44 14.43
CA ILE A 40 0.69 7.56 13.86
C ILE A 40 0.23 6.57 14.93
N ALA A 41 -1.06 6.56 15.23
CA ALA A 41 -1.65 5.54 16.09
C ALA A 41 -1.94 4.27 15.27
N PHE A 42 -1.28 3.17 15.60
CA PHE A 42 -1.45 1.90 14.88
C PHE A 42 -2.39 0.94 15.62
N ALA A 43 -3.23 0.24 14.86
CA ALA A 43 -4.12 -0.79 15.35
C ALA A 43 -4.09 -2.06 14.49
N VAL A 44 -4.17 -3.22 15.13
CA VAL A 44 -4.44 -4.48 14.41
C VAL A 44 -5.92 -4.52 14.06
N GLY A 45 -6.24 -4.64 12.77
CA GLY A 45 -7.62 -4.65 12.31
C GLY A 45 -7.78 -5.30 10.95
N ASN A 46 -9.03 -5.62 10.63
CA ASN A 46 -9.42 -6.18 9.33
C ASN A 46 -9.96 -5.05 8.45
N CYS A 47 -9.45 -4.94 7.21
CA CYS A 47 -9.89 -3.94 6.23
C CYS A 47 -11.37 -4.09 5.82
N PHE A 48 -11.97 -5.28 6.00
CA PHE A 48 -13.41 -5.52 5.80
C PHE A 48 -14.28 -5.14 7.02
N ARG A 49 -13.66 -4.78 8.12
CA ARG A 49 -14.32 -4.30 9.35
C ARG A 49 -13.33 -3.48 10.15
N LEU A 50 -13.17 -2.22 9.75
CA LEU A 50 -12.22 -1.31 10.38
C LEU A 50 -12.65 -0.94 11.81
N PRO A 51 -11.71 -0.87 12.76
CA PRO A 51 -11.99 -0.41 14.12
C PRO A 51 -12.13 1.12 14.18
N VAL A 52 -12.96 1.66 13.30
CA VAL A 52 -13.15 3.10 13.08
C VAL A 52 -14.65 3.40 13.07
N MET A 53 -15.05 4.48 13.72
CA MET A 53 -16.44 4.93 13.72
C MET A 53 -16.88 5.40 12.34
N PRO A 54 -18.20 5.36 12.05
CA PRO A 54 -18.72 5.87 10.78
C PRO A 54 -18.46 7.37 10.60
N GLN A 55 -18.17 7.78 9.37
CA GLN A 55 -18.10 9.18 8.94
C GLN A 55 -17.15 10.06 9.76
N VAL A 56 -15.98 9.53 10.12
CA VAL A 56 -14.96 10.30 10.87
C VAL A 56 -13.67 10.51 10.08
N VAL A 57 -13.48 9.82 8.97
CA VAL A 57 -12.25 9.85 8.18
C VAL A 57 -12.34 10.90 7.08
N ASP A 58 -11.37 11.81 7.01
CA ASP A 58 -11.26 12.84 5.97
C ASP A 58 -10.44 12.35 4.76
N LEU A 59 -9.43 11.53 5.02
CA LEU A 59 -8.59 10.91 3.99
C LEU A 59 -8.32 9.45 4.37
N MET A 60 -8.63 8.53 3.47
CA MET A 60 -8.27 7.13 3.58
C MET A 60 -7.29 6.76 2.49
N ILE A 61 -6.18 6.12 2.86
CA ILE A 61 -5.17 5.63 1.92
C ILE A 61 -5.10 4.10 2.04
N VAL A 62 -5.31 3.40 0.92
CA VAL A 62 -5.12 1.95 0.81
C VAL A 62 -4.00 1.69 -0.18
N MET A 63 -2.90 1.11 0.32
CA MET A 63 -1.71 0.87 -0.47
C MET A 63 -1.43 -0.62 -0.60
N MET A 64 -1.53 -1.16 -1.82
CA MET A 64 -1.22 -2.56 -2.16
C MET A 64 -1.93 -3.57 -1.25
N ALA A 65 -3.10 -3.21 -0.75
CA ALA A 65 -3.90 -4.01 0.18
C ALA A 65 -5.33 -4.21 -0.35
N PRO A 66 -6.02 -5.26 0.08
CA PRO A 66 -7.45 -5.38 -0.15
C PRO A 66 -8.23 -4.22 0.48
N SER A 67 -9.33 -3.84 -0.13
CA SER A 67 -10.29 -2.88 0.43
C SER A 67 -11.70 -3.37 0.17
N ASP A 68 -12.60 -2.99 1.06
CA ASP A 68 -14.04 -3.18 0.92
C ASP A 68 -14.69 -1.82 0.72
N GLU A 69 -15.43 -1.68 -0.36
CA GLU A 69 -16.04 -0.40 -0.76
C GLU A 69 -17.10 0.06 0.24
N VAL A 70 -17.90 -0.86 0.74
CA VAL A 70 -18.97 -0.58 1.70
C VAL A 70 -18.37 -0.10 3.02
N GLU A 71 -17.31 -0.76 3.47
CA GLU A 71 -16.63 -0.40 4.69
C GLU A 71 -15.87 0.92 4.54
N ALA A 72 -15.24 1.17 3.40
CA ALA A 72 -14.61 2.46 3.11
C ALA A 72 -15.64 3.60 3.14
N LEU A 73 -16.78 3.44 2.46
CA LEU A 73 -17.88 4.42 2.49
C LEU A 73 -18.47 4.63 3.89
N ARG A 74 -18.51 3.59 4.71
CA ARG A 74 -18.98 3.69 6.09
C ARG A 74 -18.14 4.63 6.93
N VAL A 75 -16.81 4.56 6.80
CA VAL A 75 -15.88 5.32 7.66
C VAL A 75 -15.58 6.71 7.11
N LEU A 76 -15.66 6.91 5.80
CA LEU A 76 -15.39 8.17 5.15
C LEU A 76 -16.52 9.19 5.38
N LYS A 77 -16.13 10.45 5.60
CA LYS A 77 -17.07 11.57 5.57
C LYS A 77 -17.59 11.81 4.14
N PRO A 78 -18.74 12.46 3.96
CA PRO A 78 -19.32 12.71 2.61
C PRO A 78 -18.40 13.50 1.66
N LYS A 79 -17.49 14.31 2.18
CA LYS A 79 -16.52 15.12 1.41
C LYS A 79 -15.09 14.62 1.52
N ALA A 80 -14.92 13.40 2.00
CA ALA A 80 -13.61 12.79 2.19
C ALA A 80 -12.97 12.39 0.86
N VAL A 81 -11.68 12.11 0.94
CA VAL A 81 -10.88 11.58 -0.17
C VAL A 81 -10.50 10.14 0.11
N PHE A 82 -10.63 9.29 -0.89
CA PHE A 82 -10.14 7.92 -0.88
C PHE A 82 -9.03 7.76 -1.92
N MET A 83 -7.83 7.48 -1.47
CA MET A 83 -6.69 7.19 -2.33
C MET A 83 -6.40 5.69 -2.29
N ARG A 84 -6.38 5.07 -3.47
CA ARG A 84 -6.01 3.68 -3.65
C ARG A 84 -4.76 3.57 -4.51
N VAL A 85 -3.77 2.81 -4.04
CA VAL A 85 -2.55 2.48 -4.78
C VAL A 85 -2.58 0.99 -5.09
N VAL A 86 -2.59 0.65 -6.37
CA VAL A 86 -2.68 -0.73 -6.86
C VAL A 86 -1.56 -1.03 -7.85
N PRO A 87 -1.18 -2.31 -8.06
CA PRO A 87 -0.18 -2.64 -9.06
C PRO A 87 -0.70 -2.33 -10.46
N GLY A 88 0.14 -1.70 -11.27
CA GLY A 88 -0.09 -1.52 -12.70
C GLY A 88 0.09 -2.82 -13.50
N ALA A 89 -0.21 -2.77 -14.79
CA ALA A 89 -0.19 -3.95 -15.67
C ALA A 89 1.20 -4.61 -15.71
N ASP A 90 2.25 -3.81 -15.74
CA ASP A 90 3.64 -4.27 -15.86
C ASP A 90 4.35 -4.41 -14.50
N HIS A 91 3.64 -4.20 -13.38
CA HIS A 91 4.23 -4.32 -12.05
C HIS A 91 4.83 -5.71 -11.82
N LEU A 92 6.14 -5.77 -11.58
CA LEU A 92 6.93 -6.99 -11.37
C LEU A 92 6.72 -8.04 -12.49
N ALA A 93 6.66 -7.59 -13.75
CA ALA A 93 6.35 -8.47 -14.88
C ALA A 93 7.41 -9.57 -15.08
N ALA A 94 8.70 -9.25 -14.95
CA ALA A 94 9.77 -10.24 -15.07
C ALA A 94 9.69 -11.27 -13.93
N PHE A 95 9.50 -10.82 -12.69
CA PHE A 95 9.32 -11.70 -11.54
C PHE A 95 8.09 -12.61 -11.69
N ARG A 96 6.95 -12.04 -12.08
CA ARG A 96 5.72 -12.81 -12.32
C ARG A 96 5.89 -13.90 -13.39
N SER A 97 6.62 -13.61 -14.47
CA SER A 97 6.89 -14.59 -15.53
C SER A 97 7.70 -15.80 -15.06
N MET A 98 8.46 -15.65 -13.97
CA MET A 98 9.20 -16.76 -13.36
C MET A 98 8.31 -17.64 -12.47
N VAL A 99 7.22 -17.06 -11.95
CA VAL A 99 6.29 -17.73 -11.01
C VAL A 99 5.13 -18.40 -11.73
N TYR A 100 4.57 -17.75 -12.74
CA TYR A 100 3.39 -18.21 -13.45
C TYR A 100 3.74 -18.72 -14.85
N THR A 101 3.12 -19.83 -15.24
CA THR A 101 3.27 -20.42 -16.59
C THR A 101 2.54 -19.60 -17.66
N GLU A 102 1.48 -18.89 -17.28
CA GLU A 102 0.75 -17.94 -18.12
C GLU A 102 0.88 -16.55 -17.53
N ALA A 103 1.20 -15.56 -18.37
CA ALA A 103 1.35 -14.18 -17.96
C ALA A 103 0.00 -13.61 -17.45
N GLN A 104 -0.21 -13.65 -16.15
CA GLN A 104 -1.33 -12.97 -15.52
C GLN A 104 -1.01 -11.47 -15.50
N GLN A 105 -1.66 -10.70 -16.35
CA GLN A 105 -1.64 -9.24 -16.22
C GLN A 105 -2.52 -8.81 -15.04
N HIS A 106 -2.07 -7.81 -14.30
CA HIS A 106 -2.96 -7.11 -13.39
C HIS A 106 -4.00 -6.39 -14.25
N GLY A 107 -5.27 -6.83 -14.16
CA GLY A 107 -6.36 -6.22 -14.92
C GLY A 107 -6.59 -4.75 -14.52
N ASP A 108 -7.25 -4.01 -15.41
CA ASP A 108 -7.72 -2.66 -15.13
C ASP A 108 -8.48 -2.63 -13.80
N LYS A 109 -8.01 -1.77 -12.91
CA LYS A 109 -8.65 -1.59 -11.61
C LYS A 109 -9.82 -0.64 -11.77
N GLN A 110 -11.00 -1.22 -11.96
CA GLN A 110 -12.25 -0.45 -12.03
C GLN A 110 -12.42 0.43 -10.80
N ILE A 111 -13.09 1.56 -11.00
CA ILE A 111 -13.48 2.42 -9.89
C ILE A 111 -14.52 1.66 -9.06
N PRO A 112 -14.34 1.55 -7.74
CA PRO A 112 -15.27 0.84 -6.88
C PRO A 112 -16.66 1.50 -6.89
N ASP A 113 -17.70 0.68 -6.69
CA ASP A 113 -19.08 1.18 -6.57
C ASP A 113 -19.21 2.18 -5.42
N GLY A 114 -19.98 3.23 -5.65
CA GLY A 114 -20.19 4.33 -4.68
C GLY A 114 -19.06 5.36 -4.63
N PHE A 115 -18.04 5.24 -5.51
CA PHE A 115 -16.99 6.24 -5.67
C PHE A 115 -17.00 6.85 -7.07
N ARG A 116 -16.58 8.11 -7.17
CA ARG A 116 -16.24 8.78 -8.42
C ARG A 116 -14.75 9.07 -8.46
N LEU A 117 -14.13 8.83 -9.60
CA LEU A 117 -12.73 9.16 -9.84
C LEU A 117 -12.55 10.68 -9.90
N ILE A 118 -11.56 11.18 -9.17
CA ILE A 118 -11.10 12.57 -9.24
C ILE A 118 -9.90 12.65 -10.18
N GLU A 119 -8.90 11.79 -9.92
CA GLU A 119 -7.63 11.79 -10.65
C GLU A 119 -7.02 10.38 -10.64
N GLN A 120 -6.28 10.06 -11.69
CA GLN A 120 -5.50 8.83 -11.76
C GLN A 120 -4.12 9.13 -12.31
N GLU A 121 -3.10 8.60 -11.66
CA GLU A 121 -1.71 8.71 -12.08
C GLU A 121 -1.04 7.34 -12.10
N THR A 122 -0.12 7.13 -13.04
CA THR A 122 0.73 5.94 -13.08
C THR A 122 2.17 6.32 -12.76
N VAL A 123 2.70 5.73 -11.71
CA VAL A 123 4.11 5.86 -11.33
C VAL A 123 4.85 4.61 -11.75
N ARG A 124 5.91 4.77 -12.55
CA ARG A 124 6.71 3.68 -13.09
C ARG A 124 8.19 3.97 -12.96
N PHE A 125 8.95 2.98 -12.49
CA PHE A 125 10.42 3.06 -12.42
C PHE A 125 11.04 1.65 -12.53
N GLU A 126 12.31 1.61 -12.87
CA GLU A 126 13.09 0.38 -12.86
C GLU A 126 13.42 -0.03 -11.41
N LEU A 127 13.19 -1.28 -11.10
CA LEU A 127 13.57 -1.92 -9.84
C LEU A 127 14.80 -2.80 -10.09
N SER A 128 15.95 -2.36 -9.60
CA SER A 128 17.21 -3.10 -9.73
C SER A 128 17.61 -3.71 -8.40
N LEU A 129 17.44 -5.01 -8.26
CA LEU A 129 17.88 -5.80 -7.10
C LEU A 129 19.22 -6.47 -7.42
N ASN A 130 20.27 -6.08 -6.71
CA ASN A 130 21.65 -6.46 -7.05
C ASN A 130 22.29 -7.43 -6.05
N THR A 131 21.51 -8.03 -5.17
CA THR A 131 22.00 -8.99 -4.16
C THR A 131 20.99 -10.13 -3.96
N LEU A 132 21.47 -11.31 -3.59
CA LEU A 132 20.64 -12.44 -3.15
C LEU A 132 19.66 -12.03 -2.04
N GLU A 133 20.09 -11.18 -1.13
CA GLU A 133 19.26 -10.74 -0.01
C GLU A 133 18.09 -9.87 -0.49
N SER A 134 18.33 -8.92 -1.39
CA SER A 134 17.26 -8.05 -1.92
C SER A 134 16.23 -8.83 -2.74
N VAL A 135 16.66 -9.85 -3.50
CA VAL A 135 15.75 -10.76 -4.20
C VAL A 135 14.93 -11.60 -3.21
N ALA A 136 15.58 -12.15 -2.17
CA ALA A 136 14.87 -12.89 -1.13
C ALA A 136 13.84 -12.02 -0.39
N GLN A 137 14.17 -10.77 -0.10
CA GLN A 137 13.23 -9.81 0.49
C GLN A 137 12.03 -9.53 -0.41
N LEU A 138 12.22 -9.39 -1.73
CA LEU A 138 11.11 -9.24 -2.67
C LEU A 138 10.18 -10.44 -2.63
N ILE A 139 10.71 -11.66 -2.59
CA ILE A 139 9.91 -12.89 -2.47
C ILE A 139 9.06 -12.84 -1.20
N GLU A 140 9.68 -12.49 -0.07
CA GLU A 140 9.00 -12.51 1.24
C GLU A 140 7.93 -11.42 1.39
N MET A 141 8.09 -10.27 0.75
CA MET A 141 7.13 -9.17 0.83
C MET A 141 5.97 -9.28 -0.15
N THR A 142 6.02 -10.21 -1.11
CA THR A 142 4.98 -10.39 -2.11
C THR A 142 4.16 -11.65 -1.87
N PRO A 143 2.88 -11.70 -2.29
CA PRO A 143 2.07 -12.91 -2.17
C PRO A 143 2.52 -14.04 -3.13
N TYR A 144 3.41 -13.75 -4.07
CA TYR A 144 3.80 -14.71 -5.12
C TYR A 144 4.49 -15.96 -4.57
N LYS A 145 5.17 -15.86 -3.41
CA LYS A 145 5.80 -17.05 -2.78
C LYS A 145 4.80 -18.20 -2.53
N TRP A 146 3.54 -17.89 -2.28
CA TRP A 146 2.51 -18.88 -2.04
C TRP A 146 2.04 -19.60 -3.30
N HIS A 147 2.41 -19.10 -4.48
CA HIS A 147 2.11 -19.67 -5.79
C HIS A 147 3.30 -20.41 -6.42
N MET A 148 4.48 -20.36 -5.77
CA MET A 148 5.66 -21.07 -6.23
C MET A 148 5.68 -22.51 -5.75
N ASN A 149 6.01 -23.44 -6.65
CA ASN A 149 6.45 -24.75 -6.23
C ASN A 149 7.88 -24.70 -5.65
N PRO A 150 8.35 -25.73 -4.93
CA PRO A 150 9.67 -25.72 -4.30
C PRO A 150 10.83 -25.47 -5.29
N GLU A 151 10.77 -26.02 -6.49
CA GLU A 151 11.80 -25.85 -7.51
C GLU A 151 11.88 -24.40 -8.01
N THR A 152 10.72 -23.79 -8.31
CA THR A 152 10.64 -22.38 -8.70
C THR A 152 11.14 -21.47 -7.57
N TYR A 153 10.75 -21.76 -6.33
CA TYR A 153 11.18 -20.98 -5.16
C TYR A 153 12.70 -20.98 -5.02
N GLU A 154 13.35 -22.16 -5.05
CA GLU A 154 14.80 -22.25 -4.94
C GLU A 154 15.53 -21.61 -6.14
N ARG A 155 15.01 -21.77 -7.34
CA ARG A 155 15.54 -21.11 -8.53
C ARG A 155 15.50 -19.59 -8.41
N VAL A 156 14.37 -19.01 -8.04
CA VAL A 156 14.22 -17.55 -7.93
C VAL A 156 15.04 -17.00 -6.76
N ARG A 157 15.03 -17.70 -5.63
CA ARG A 157 15.80 -17.30 -4.43
C ARG A 157 17.32 -17.32 -4.67
N SER A 158 17.80 -18.13 -5.60
CA SER A 158 19.22 -18.22 -5.94
C SER A 158 19.73 -17.15 -6.92
N LEU A 159 18.84 -16.27 -7.42
CA LEU A 159 19.23 -15.18 -8.30
C LEU A 159 20.10 -14.17 -7.55
N SER A 160 21.27 -13.88 -8.08
CA SER A 160 22.18 -12.85 -7.54
C SER A 160 21.73 -11.42 -7.89
N SER A 161 20.87 -11.28 -8.87
CA SER A 161 20.29 -10.01 -9.30
C SER A 161 18.96 -10.21 -10.03
N LEU A 162 18.12 -9.20 -9.99
CA LEU A 162 16.87 -9.12 -10.74
C LEU A 162 16.63 -7.66 -11.13
N VAL A 163 16.37 -7.43 -12.41
CA VAL A 163 15.87 -6.14 -12.91
C VAL A 163 14.42 -6.33 -13.33
N ASP A 164 13.54 -5.48 -12.83
CA ASP A 164 12.11 -5.53 -13.09
C ASP A 164 11.51 -4.11 -13.15
N THR A 165 10.24 -4.02 -13.42
CA THR A 165 9.49 -2.76 -13.40
C THR A 165 8.64 -2.69 -12.14
N ALA A 166 8.78 -1.62 -11.39
CA ALA A 166 7.82 -1.23 -10.37
C ALA A 166 6.83 -0.25 -11.01
N GLU A 167 5.57 -0.66 -11.11
CA GLU A 167 4.49 0.15 -11.68
C GLU A 167 3.30 0.18 -10.75
N PHE A 168 2.85 1.38 -10.41
CA PHE A 168 1.73 1.60 -9.51
C PHE A 168 0.73 2.55 -10.15
N VAL A 169 -0.56 2.24 -10.00
CA VAL A 169 -1.65 3.14 -10.36
C VAL A 169 -2.22 3.75 -9.09
N LEU A 170 -2.15 5.06 -8.99
CA LEU A 170 -2.72 5.86 -7.92
C LEU A 170 -4.08 6.38 -8.39
N GLN A 171 -5.13 6.04 -7.66
CA GLN A 171 -6.49 6.49 -7.94
C GLN A 171 -6.98 7.35 -6.78
N LEU A 172 -7.22 8.63 -7.07
CA LEU A 172 -7.83 9.57 -6.14
C LEU A 172 -9.32 9.63 -6.40
N MET A 173 -10.12 9.34 -5.40
CA MET A 173 -11.56 9.17 -5.50
C MET A 173 -12.28 9.93 -4.39
N ALA A 174 -13.56 10.21 -4.60
CA ALA A 174 -14.45 10.69 -3.56
C ALA A 174 -15.72 9.83 -3.51
N PRO A 175 -16.43 9.75 -2.38
CA PRO A 175 -17.78 9.23 -2.34
C PRO A 175 -18.67 9.90 -3.41
N ALA A 176 -19.50 9.11 -4.11
CA ALA A 176 -20.35 9.56 -5.20
C ALA A 176 -21.61 10.27 -4.70
#